data_3a0a97062c11e6516e3faa7c0cd5ca3e
#
_entry.id   3a0a97062c11e6516e3faa7c0cd5ca3e
#
_cell.length_a   1.000
_cell.length_b   1.000
_cell.length_c   1.000
_cell.angle_alpha   90.00
_cell.angle_beta   90.00
_cell.angle_gamma   90.00
#
_symmetry.space_group_name_H-M   'P 1'
#
loop_
_entity.id
_entity.type
_entity.pdbx_description
1 polymer ?
#
loop_
_entity_poly.entity_id
_entity_poly.type
_entity_poly.pdbx_seq_one_letter_code
_entity_poly.pdbx_strand_id
1 'polypeptide(L)'
;MAGSNDGSMDAYTVPTAPFRPGDEADFGGSWKEQPGDLSRPDPATCTAPDTNDHAHGLIRVLGDDDSASGEWNPELDAEELIRGLEMMMRLRIFDDRMIKMQRTGKLSFYMRSFGEEAIAIAQTMALDDTDWIFPSYRQPGAQFVRGRDMVSMICHCIGNTEDNIRGRQMPV
;
A
#
# COMPACT_ATOMS: atom_id res chain seq x y z
N MET A 1 -45.69 31.00 -1.99
CA MET A 1 -45.05 30.21 -3.06
C MET A 1 -43.91 29.44 -2.43
N ALA A 2 -44.13 28.17 -2.15
CA ALA A 2 -43.14 27.30 -1.57
C ALA A 2 -42.37 26.65 -2.72
N GLY A 3 -41.08 26.92 -2.79
CA GLY A 3 -40.21 26.26 -3.76
C GLY A 3 -39.91 24.82 -3.29
N SER A 4 -40.37 23.85 -4.09
CA SER A 4 -40.02 22.46 -3.91
C SER A 4 -38.55 22.27 -4.26
N ASN A 5 -37.74 21.96 -3.24
CA ASN A 5 -36.37 21.53 -3.41
C ASN A 5 -36.43 20.04 -3.76
N ASP A 6 -36.48 19.74 -5.04
CA ASP A 6 -36.35 18.38 -5.55
C ASP A 6 -34.84 17.99 -5.53
N GLY A 7 -34.38 17.62 -4.37
CA GLY A 7 -33.08 17.02 -4.18
C GLY A 7 -33.14 15.54 -4.57
N SER A 8 -33.17 15.25 -5.87
CA SER A 8 -32.85 13.91 -6.32
C SER A 8 -31.41 13.62 -5.93
N MET A 9 -31.21 12.90 -4.83
CA MET A 9 -29.96 12.20 -4.64
C MET A 9 -29.81 11.25 -5.83
N ASP A 10 -28.86 11.55 -6.70
CA ASP A 10 -28.44 10.60 -7.72
C ASP A 10 -28.15 9.28 -7.00
N ALA A 11 -29.01 8.30 -7.27
CA ALA A 11 -28.87 6.98 -6.65
C ALA A 11 -27.47 6.48 -7.01
N TYR A 12 -26.67 6.22 -6.00
CA TYR A 12 -25.39 5.54 -6.18
C TYR A 12 -25.66 4.25 -6.95
N THR A 13 -25.37 4.26 -8.23
CA THR A 13 -25.45 3.06 -9.04
C THR A 13 -24.23 2.22 -8.69
N VAL A 14 -24.43 1.18 -7.91
CA VAL A 14 -23.35 0.21 -7.65
C VAL A 14 -23.00 -0.44 -8.99
N PRO A 15 -21.78 -0.31 -9.48
CA PRO A 15 -21.38 -0.96 -10.72
C PRO A 15 -21.69 -2.46 -10.62
N THR A 16 -22.32 -3.01 -11.63
CA THR A 16 -22.54 -4.45 -11.70
C THR A 16 -21.17 -5.12 -11.81
N ALA A 17 -20.88 -6.07 -10.94
CA ALA A 17 -19.63 -6.83 -11.05
C ALA A 17 -19.53 -7.43 -12.48
N PRO A 18 -18.38 -7.30 -13.15
CA PRO A 18 -18.21 -7.76 -14.54
C PRO A 18 -18.42 -9.26 -14.71
N PHE A 19 -18.33 -10.03 -13.61
CA PHE A 19 -18.61 -11.46 -13.57
C PHE A 19 -19.13 -11.88 -12.19
N ARG A 20 -19.84 -13.00 -12.12
CA ARG A 20 -20.34 -13.61 -10.87
C ARG A 20 -19.46 -14.79 -10.46
N PRO A 21 -19.46 -15.20 -9.19
CA PRO A 21 -18.83 -16.44 -8.78
C PRO A 21 -19.33 -17.62 -9.63
N GLY A 22 -18.43 -18.27 -10.34
CA GLY A 22 -18.75 -19.38 -11.27
C GLY A 22 -18.79 -19.00 -12.74
N ASP A 23 -18.81 -17.73 -13.09
CA ASP A 23 -18.60 -17.27 -14.46
C ASP A 23 -17.12 -17.40 -14.84
N GLU A 24 -16.84 -17.61 -16.11
CA GLU A 24 -15.47 -17.51 -16.61
C GLU A 24 -15.01 -16.07 -16.47
N ALA A 25 -14.00 -15.81 -15.63
CA ALA A 25 -13.50 -14.48 -15.37
C ALA A 25 -12.83 -13.95 -16.64
N ASP A 26 -13.51 -13.04 -17.33
CA ASP A 26 -12.86 -12.23 -18.35
C ASP A 26 -12.15 -11.04 -17.64
N PHE A 27 -10.88 -11.21 -17.39
CA PHE A 27 -10.02 -10.12 -16.92
C PHE A 27 -9.61 -9.20 -18.10
N GLY A 28 -10.34 -9.26 -19.21
CA GLY A 28 -10.03 -8.58 -20.44
C GLY A 28 -9.87 -7.08 -20.30
N GLY A 29 -8.78 -6.57 -20.77
CA GLY A 29 -8.54 -5.16 -21.03
C GLY A 29 -7.73 -4.44 -19.97
N SER A 30 -8.19 -4.30 -18.74
CA SER A 30 -7.52 -3.47 -17.72
C SER A 30 -6.09 -3.90 -17.34
N TRP A 31 -5.80 -5.19 -17.47
CA TRP A 31 -4.46 -5.75 -17.27
C TRP A 31 -3.46 -5.43 -18.38
N LYS A 32 -3.98 -5.02 -19.54
CA LYS A 32 -3.19 -4.81 -20.75
C LYS A 32 -2.98 -3.34 -21.04
N GLU A 33 -3.36 -2.46 -20.12
CA GLU A 33 -3.07 -1.05 -20.26
C GLU A 33 -1.56 -0.83 -20.36
N GLN A 34 -1.19 -0.06 -21.34
CA GLN A 34 0.22 0.26 -21.55
C GLN A 34 0.70 1.18 -20.43
N PRO A 35 1.98 1.13 -20.05
CA PRO A 35 2.54 2.09 -19.12
C PRO A 35 2.32 3.52 -19.60
N GLY A 36 1.78 4.37 -18.73
CA GLY A 36 1.55 5.78 -19.02
C GLY A 36 0.21 6.13 -19.67
N ASP A 37 -0.68 5.16 -19.91
CA ASP A 37 -1.99 5.43 -20.54
C ASP A 37 -2.93 6.29 -19.70
N LEU A 38 -2.83 6.19 -18.37
CA LEU A 38 -3.66 7.00 -17.48
C LEU A 38 -2.97 8.33 -17.15
N SER A 39 -3.67 9.43 -17.41
CA SER A 39 -3.23 10.77 -17.03
C SER A 39 -3.28 10.96 -15.52
N ARG A 40 -2.37 11.77 -15.00
CA ARG A 40 -2.37 12.17 -13.59
C ARG A 40 -3.15 13.48 -13.42
N PRO A 41 -4.30 13.47 -12.73
CA PRO A 41 -5.06 14.69 -12.53
C PRO A 41 -4.29 15.64 -11.59
N ASP A 42 -4.42 16.93 -11.83
CA ASP A 42 -3.88 17.95 -10.94
C ASP A 42 -4.66 17.96 -9.62
N PRO A 43 -4.05 17.65 -8.47
CA PRO A 43 -4.74 17.57 -7.19
C PRO A 43 -5.33 18.92 -6.75
N ALA A 44 -4.86 20.06 -7.28
CA ALA A 44 -5.37 21.37 -6.93
C ALA A 44 -6.70 21.72 -7.64
N THR A 45 -6.96 21.11 -8.79
CA THR A 45 -8.11 21.43 -9.65
C THR A 45 -9.02 20.23 -9.92
N CYS A 46 -8.56 19.03 -9.58
CA CYS A 46 -9.25 17.77 -9.83
C CYS A 46 -10.59 17.68 -9.09
N THR A 47 -11.61 17.21 -9.79
CA THR A 47 -12.94 16.91 -9.25
C THR A 47 -13.19 15.40 -9.28
N ALA A 48 -14.21 14.94 -8.55
CA ALA A 48 -14.55 13.50 -8.53
C ALA A 48 -14.81 12.89 -9.93
N PRO A 49 -15.47 13.57 -10.89
CA PRO A 49 -15.59 13.05 -12.25
C PRO A 49 -14.25 12.83 -12.98
N ASP A 50 -13.25 13.65 -12.70
CA ASP A 50 -11.94 13.57 -13.38
C ASP A 50 -11.15 12.30 -12.97
N THR A 51 -11.56 11.64 -11.90
CA THR A 51 -10.95 10.40 -11.40
C THR A 51 -11.73 9.13 -11.74
N ASN A 52 -12.83 9.23 -12.47
CA ASN A 52 -13.67 8.07 -12.79
C ASN A 52 -12.91 6.98 -13.55
N ASP A 53 -12.06 7.36 -14.49
CA ASP A 53 -11.28 6.41 -15.28
C ASP A 53 -10.28 5.64 -14.42
N HIS A 54 -9.80 6.25 -13.32
CA HIS A 54 -8.90 5.59 -12.38
C HIS A 54 -9.57 4.48 -11.57
N ALA A 55 -10.90 4.50 -11.43
CA ALA A 55 -11.66 3.45 -10.76
C ALA A 55 -11.70 2.14 -11.56
N HIS A 56 -11.48 2.23 -12.86
CA HIS A 56 -11.59 1.11 -13.80
C HIS A 56 -10.27 0.81 -14.53
N GLY A 57 -9.29 1.71 -14.44
CA GLY A 57 -7.98 1.58 -15.06
C GLY A 57 -6.91 1.12 -14.10
N LEU A 58 -5.80 0.65 -14.66
CA LEU A 58 -4.58 0.30 -13.91
C LEU A 58 -3.54 1.40 -14.09
N ILE A 59 -3.17 2.07 -13.01
CA ILE A 59 -2.01 2.96 -13.04
C ILE A 59 -0.75 2.10 -13.18
N ARG A 60 -0.21 2.07 -14.37
CA ARG A 60 0.99 1.31 -14.68
C ARG A 60 2.09 2.26 -15.13
N VAL A 61 3.22 2.22 -14.46
CA VAL A 61 4.41 3.02 -14.76
C VAL A 61 5.48 2.17 -15.42
N LEU A 62 5.72 0.96 -14.90
CA LEU A 62 6.79 0.09 -15.37
C LEU A 62 6.32 -0.78 -16.55
N GLY A 63 7.04 -0.70 -17.68
CA GLY A 63 6.85 -1.54 -18.86
C GLY A 63 7.39 -2.94 -18.70
N ASP A 64 7.07 -3.81 -19.67
CA ASP A 64 7.62 -5.18 -19.73
C ASP A 64 9.10 -5.20 -20.15
N ASP A 65 9.59 -4.08 -20.63
CA ASP A 65 11.00 -3.82 -21.02
C ASP A 65 11.82 -3.13 -19.92
N ASP A 66 11.27 -3.11 -18.68
CA ASP A 66 11.83 -2.44 -17.49
C ASP A 66 11.98 -0.91 -17.66
N SER A 67 11.36 -0.30 -18.67
CA SER A 67 11.30 1.15 -18.79
C SER A 67 10.15 1.74 -17.98
N ALA A 68 10.36 2.93 -17.40
CA ALA A 68 9.33 3.68 -16.70
C ALA A 68 8.82 4.82 -17.56
N SER A 69 7.49 5.03 -17.63
CA SER A 69 6.87 6.05 -18.46
C SER A 69 5.56 6.58 -17.85
N GLY A 70 5.09 7.70 -18.43
CA GLY A 70 3.82 8.33 -18.08
C GLY A 70 3.91 9.34 -16.92
N GLU A 71 2.82 10.08 -16.74
CA GLU A 71 2.73 11.17 -15.77
C GLU A 71 2.75 10.69 -14.29
N TRP A 72 2.53 9.39 -14.07
CA TRP A 72 2.61 8.78 -12.76
C TRP A 72 4.01 8.30 -12.39
N ASN A 73 4.98 8.41 -13.31
CA ASN A 73 6.37 8.09 -13.01
C ASN A 73 6.93 9.09 -11.99
N PRO A 74 7.34 8.64 -10.78
CA PRO A 74 7.86 9.53 -9.76
C PRO A 74 9.29 10.02 -10.05
N GLU A 75 9.92 9.55 -11.12
CA GLU A 75 11.28 9.93 -11.54
C GLU A 75 12.34 9.80 -10.43
N LEU A 76 12.20 8.74 -9.61
CA LEU A 76 13.11 8.46 -8.51
C LEU A 76 14.53 8.25 -9.03
N ASP A 77 15.51 8.78 -8.32
CA ASP A 77 16.90 8.55 -8.62
C ASP A 77 17.39 7.14 -8.15
N ALA A 78 18.59 6.77 -8.55
CA ALA A 78 19.16 5.47 -8.23
C ALA A 78 19.39 5.28 -6.72
N GLU A 79 19.68 6.33 -5.97
CA GLU A 79 19.91 6.27 -4.53
C GLU A 79 18.61 5.98 -3.79
N GLU A 80 17.52 6.65 -4.19
CA GLU A 80 16.18 6.41 -3.65
C GLU A 80 15.70 4.99 -3.94
N LEU A 81 15.90 4.50 -5.17
CA LEU A 81 15.54 3.14 -5.56
C LEU A 81 16.34 2.09 -4.76
N ILE A 82 17.64 2.27 -4.60
CA ILE A 82 18.50 1.38 -3.80
C ILE A 82 18.06 1.40 -2.34
N ARG A 83 17.80 2.58 -1.77
CA ARG A 83 17.30 2.71 -0.41
C ARG A 83 15.98 1.97 -0.22
N GLY A 84 15.03 2.12 -1.14
CA GLY A 84 13.76 1.38 -1.11
C GLY A 84 13.98 -0.14 -1.14
N LEU A 85 14.83 -0.61 -2.05
CA LEU A 85 15.17 -2.02 -2.17
C LEU A 85 15.84 -2.57 -0.90
N GLU A 86 16.77 -1.85 -0.30
CA GLU A 86 17.39 -2.24 0.97
C GLU A 86 16.37 -2.41 2.10
N MET A 87 15.39 -1.49 2.20
CA MET A 87 14.33 -1.58 3.19
C MET A 87 13.44 -2.80 2.94
N MET A 88 13.11 -3.10 1.68
CA MET A 88 12.35 -4.30 1.31
C MET A 88 13.11 -5.58 1.68
N MET A 89 14.42 -5.62 1.45
CA MET A 89 15.26 -6.76 1.83
C MET A 89 15.33 -6.93 3.35
N ARG A 90 15.49 -5.85 4.10
CA ARG A 90 15.47 -5.85 5.57
C ARG A 90 14.14 -6.38 6.10
N LEU A 91 13.02 -5.90 5.54
CA LEU A 91 11.69 -6.37 5.89
C LEU A 91 11.51 -7.86 5.60
N ARG A 92 11.98 -8.34 4.46
CA ARG A 92 11.93 -9.76 4.10
C ARG A 92 12.70 -10.65 5.08
N ILE A 93 13.91 -10.22 5.48
CA ILE A 93 14.73 -10.92 6.48
C ILE A 93 14.05 -10.92 7.85
N PHE A 94 13.45 -9.80 8.23
CA PHE A 94 12.70 -9.68 9.47
C PHE A 94 11.48 -10.63 9.46
N ASP A 95 10.67 -10.63 8.41
CA ASP A 95 9.53 -11.53 8.23
C ASP A 95 9.93 -13.00 8.40
N ASP A 96 10.98 -13.42 7.73
CA ASP A 96 11.47 -14.79 7.81
C ASP A 96 11.93 -15.16 9.24
N ARG A 97 12.52 -14.21 9.94
CA ARG A 97 12.91 -14.42 11.34
C ARG A 97 11.69 -14.54 12.24
N MET A 98 10.72 -13.67 12.08
CA MET A 98 9.50 -13.67 12.90
C MET A 98 8.68 -14.94 12.70
N ILE A 99 8.51 -15.41 11.47
CA ILE A 99 7.82 -16.68 11.20
C ILE A 99 8.55 -17.88 11.82
N LYS A 100 9.89 -17.91 11.76
CA LYS A 100 10.68 -18.96 12.43
C LYS A 100 10.45 -18.94 13.95
N MET A 101 10.40 -17.75 14.54
CA MET A 101 10.14 -17.58 15.98
C MET A 101 8.71 -17.99 16.34
N GLN A 102 7.73 -17.67 15.52
CA GLN A 102 6.35 -18.10 15.71
C GLN A 102 6.23 -19.63 15.66
N ARG A 103 6.84 -20.27 14.64
CA ARG A 103 6.82 -21.73 14.51
C ARG A 103 7.50 -22.46 15.66
N THR A 104 8.43 -21.83 16.35
CA THR A 104 9.10 -22.36 17.54
C THR A 104 8.44 -21.94 18.86
N GLY A 105 7.27 -21.31 18.81
CA GLY A 105 6.53 -20.89 20.00
C GLY A 105 7.13 -19.72 20.78
N LYS A 106 8.09 -19.01 20.19
CA LYS A 106 8.76 -17.84 20.84
C LYS A 106 7.92 -16.57 20.71
N LEU A 107 6.99 -16.53 19.81
CA LEU A 107 5.98 -15.50 19.71
C LEU A 107 4.63 -16.11 19.30
N SER A 108 3.53 -15.48 19.72
CA SER A 108 2.19 -16.05 19.57
C SER A 108 1.62 -15.84 18.17
N PHE A 109 1.84 -14.67 17.60
CA PHE A 109 1.25 -14.29 16.32
C PHE A 109 2.21 -13.39 15.51
N TYR A 110 2.30 -13.69 14.22
CA TYR A 110 2.94 -12.84 13.25
C TYR A 110 2.37 -13.08 11.85
N MET A 111 2.17 -12.02 11.09
CA MET A 111 1.78 -12.09 9.68
C MET A 111 2.85 -11.42 8.81
N ARG A 112 3.26 -12.13 7.77
CA ARG A 112 4.22 -11.62 6.80
C ARG A 112 3.65 -10.46 6.00
N SER A 113 4.53 -9.54 5.63
CA SER A 113 4.28 -8.49 4.64
C SER A 113 4.54 -8.98 3.20
N PHE A 114 4.68 -10.28 3.00
CA PHE A 114 5.09 -10.89 1.75
C PHE A 114 4.18 -10.48 0.58
N GLY A 115 4.79 -9.83 -0.42
CA GLY A 115 4.08 -9.26 -1.57
C GLY A 115 3.59 -7.81 -1.36
N GLU A 116 3.64 -7.28 -0.13
CA GLU A 116 3.20 -5.93 0.21
C GLU A 116 4.37 -5.01 0.63
N GLU A 117 5.62 -5.51 0.54
CA GLU A 117 6.80 -4.79 1.03
C GLU A 117 6.95 -3.41 0.37
N ALA A 118 6.80 -3.37 -0.95
CA ALA A 118 6.96 -2.14 -1.71
C ALA A 118 5.89 -1.09 -1.34
N ILE A 119 4.66 -1.51 -1.07
CA ILE A 119 3.55 -0.60 -0.73
C ILE A 119 3.87 0.16 0.54
N ALA A 120 4.17 -0.56 1.63
CA ALA A 120 4.43 0.06 2.93
C ALA A 120 5.67 0.96 2.91
N ILE A 121 6.71 0.55 2.19
CA ILE A 121 7.99 1.27 2.12
C ILE A 121 7.85 2.50 1.23
N ALA A 122 7.36 2.36 -0.01
CA ALA A 122 7.24 3.47 -0.94
C ALA A 122 6.27 4.54 -0.44
N GLN A 123 5.12 4.13 0.12
CA GLN A 123 4.18 5.06 0.75
C GLN A 123 4.85 5.90 1.84
N THR A 124 5.67 5.26 2.68
CA THR A 124 6.32 5.97 3.78
C THR A 124 7.48 6.85 3.31
N MET A 125 8.20 6.42 2.27
CA MET A 125 9.26 7.24 1.65
C MET A 125 8.72 8.49 0.97
N ALA A 126 7.45 8.45 0.51
CA ALA A 126 6.78 9.58 -0.13
C ALA A 126 6.19 10.60 0.87
N LEU A 127 6.19 10.30 2.16
CA LEU A 127 5.67 11.18 3.23
C LEU A 127 6.80 12.00 3.85
N ASP A 128 6.45 13.20 4.33
CA ASP A 128 7.34 14.01 5.15
C ASP A 128 7.57 13.36 6.52
N ASP A 129 8.73 13.62 7.13
CA ASP A 129 9.08 13.06 8.44
C ASP A 129 8.11 13.47 9.56
N THR A 130 7.40 14.57 9.37
CA THR A 130 6.38 15.09 10.29
C THR A 130 5.00 14.50 10.09
N ASP A 131 4.78 13.76 9.01
CA ASP A 131 3.49 13.15 8.72
C ASP A 131 3.17 12.00 9.67
N TRP A 132 1.91 11.90 10.04
CA TRP A 132 1.40 10.81 10.87
C TRP A 132 1.10 9.58 10.04
N ILE A 133 1.53 8.41 10.55
CA ILE A 133 1.26 7.11 9.94
C ILE A 133 0.47 6.26 10.92
N PHE A 134 -0.58 5.62 10.43
CA PHE A 134 -1.39 4.64 11.17
C PHE A 134 -1.29 3.27 10.46
N PRO A 135 -0.19 2.55 10.66
CA PRO A 135 0.07 1.31 9.93
C PRO A 135 -0.85 0.18 10.41
N SER A 136 -1.11 -0.77 9.51
CA SER A 136 -1.71 -2.05 9.86
C SER A 136 -0.63 -3.08 10.23
N TYR A 137 -1.07 -4.24 10.73
CA TYR A 137 -0.18 -5.33 11.14
C TYR A 137 0.71 -5.92 10.01
N ARG A 138 0.43 -5.59 8.74
CA ARG A 138 1.26 -5.99 7.60
C ARG A 138 2.18 -4.89 7.08
N GLN A 139 2.29 -3.80 7.80
CA GLN A 139 3.07 -2.63 7.39
C GLN A 139 4.26 -2.31 8.32
N PRO A 140 4.98 -3.31 8.88
CA PRO A 140 6.17 -3.03 9.67
C PRO A 140 7.27 -2.33 8.84
N GLY A 141 7.22 -2.44 7.51
CA GLY A 141 8.12 -1.69 6.61
C GLY A 141 8.06 -0.18 6.79
N ALA A 142 6.89 0.37 7.11
CA ALA A 142 6.74 1.80 7.42
C ALA A 142 7.59 2.21 8.63
N GLN A 143 7.69 1.36 9.64
CA GLN A 143 8.48 1.63 10.83
C GLN A 143 9.99 1.56 10.54
N PHE A 144 10.44 0.68 9.63
CA PHE A 144 11.83 0.64 9.18
C PHE A 144 12.22 1.94 8.48
N VAL A 145 11.38 2.44 7.58
CA VAL A 145 11.61 3.71 6.86
C VAL A 145 11.71 4.87 7.85
N ARG A 146 10.90 4.86 8.92
CA ARG A 146 10.92 5.86 10.00
C ARG A 146 12.06 5.63 11.00
N GLY A 147 12.98 4.73 10.73
CA GLY A 147 14.19 4.53 11.53
C GLY A 147 13.98 3.74 12.82
N ARG A 148 12.83 3.06 13.01
CA ARG A 148 12.67 2.18 14.15
C ARG A 148 13.64 1.02 14.06
N ASP A 149 14.36 0.79 15.16
CA ASP A 149 15.36 -0.25 15.21
C ASP A 149 14.73 -1.66 15.26
N MET A 150 15.38 -2.61 14.60
CA MET A 150 14.89 -3.97 14.44
C MET A 150 14.74 -4.71 15.78
N VAL A 151 15.62 -4.45 16.75
CA VAL A 151 15.54 -5.10 18.07
C VAL A 151 14.29 -4.65 18.81
N SER A 152 13.98 -3.35 18.78
CA SER A 152 12.75 -2.80 19.35
C SER A 152 11.50 -3.41 18.72
N MET A 153 11.52 -3.62 17.40
CA MET A 153 10.41 -4.27 16.69
C MET A 153 10.26 -5.75 17.09
N ILE A 154 11.37 -6.46 17.26
CA ILE A 154 11.36 -7.86 17.74
C ILE A 154 10.82 -7.92 19.17
N CYS A 155 11.26 -7.01 20.04
CA CYS A 155 10.78 -6.93 21.43
C CYS A 155 9.27 -6.69 21.50
N HIS A 156 8.76 -5.85 20.61
CA HIS A 156 7.33 -5.61 20.47
C HIS A 156 6.57 -6.87 20.02
N CYS A 157 7.07 -7.58 19.01
CA CYS A 157 6.47 -8.83 18.53
C CYS A 157 6.44 -9.93 19.59
N ILE A 158 7.48 -10.00 20.45
CA ILE A 158 7.58 -10.99 21.52
C ILE A 158 6.78 -10.56 22.75
N GLY A 159 6.57 -9.26 22.96
CA GLY A 159 5.91 -8.69 24.14
C GLY A 159 6.76 -8.84 25.41
N ASN A 160 8.07 -8.65 25.31
CA ASN A 160 8.98 -8.73 26.44
C ASN A 160 9.07 -7.40 27.23
N THR A 161 9.92 -7.34 28.26
CA THR A 161 10.07 -6.16 29.12
C THR A 161 10.60 -4.92 28.41
N GLU A 162 11.31 -5.12 27.29
CA GLU A 162 11.84 -4.05 26.45
C GLU A 162 10.83 -3.52 25.42
N ASP A 163 9.63 -4.08 25.39
CA ASP A 163 8.55 -3.58 24.53
C ASP A 163 8.06 -2.22 25.04
N ASN A 164 8.32 -1.17 24.28
CA ASN A 164 7.91 0.21 24.61
C ASN A 164 6.38 0.36 24.73
N ILE A 165 5.61 -0.49 24.07
CA ILE A 165 4.14 -0.46 24.08
C ILE A 165 3.60 -1.33 25.24
N ARG A 166 4.43 -2.19 25.84
CA ARG A 166 4.09 -3.06 26.99
C ARG A 166 2.88 -3.95 26.73
N GLY A 167 2.79 -4.52 25.52
CA GLY A 167 1.72 -5.41 25.13
C GLY A 167 0.34 -4.76 24.97
N ARG A 168 0.25 -3.41 24.90
CA ARG A 168 -1.03 -2.70 24.78
C ARG A 168 -1.64 -2.73 23.39
N GLN A 169 -0.86 -3.16 22.41
CA GLN A 169 -1.27 -3.20 21.00
C GLN A 169 -0.65 -4.41 20.33
N MET A 170 -1.36 -4.95 19.32
CA MET A 170 -0.79 -5.94 18.43
C MET A 170 0.47 -5.38 17.73
N PRO A 171 1.46 -6.25 17.38
CA PRO A 171 2.59 -5.86 16.56
C PRO A 171 2.14 -5.26 15.23
N VAL A 172 2.44 -4.01 15.02
CA VAL A 172 2.17 -3.22 13.81
C VAL A 172 3.40 -2.39 13.48
#